data_9db919ab4d54c95a9eea9f55a951911f
#
_entry.id   9db919ab4d54c95a9eea9f55a951911f
#
_cell.length_a   1.000
_cell.length_b   1.000
_cell.length_c   1.000
_cell.angle_alpha   90.00
_cell.angle_beta   90.00
_cell.angle_gamma   90.00
#
_symmetry.space_group_name_H-M   'P 1'
#
loop_
_entity.id
_entity.type
_entity.pdbx_description
1 polymer ?
#
loop_
_entity_poly.entity_id
_entity_poly.type
_entity_poly.pdbx_seq_one_letter_code
_entity_poly.pdbx_strand_id
1 'polypeptide(L)'
;VSVSNEIVDEQMGVKIIFVKDNHNVTYELVAPNGNESPVTGVLKRGRDYLNHIAYECDSFDDEISRLRNEGLVPLGKAKKAKAFEGAKVIFFLSPLGFIIELIEVNTK
;
A
#
# COMPACT_ATOMS: atom_id res chain seq x y z
N VAL A 1 -7.60 -12.99 -15.67
CA VAL A 1 -7.82 -12.30 -14.40
C VAL A 1 -7.69 -13.31 -13.26
N SER A 2 -6.87 -13.00 -12.28
CA SER A 2 -6.76 -13.84 -11.09
C SER A 2 -7.13 -13.04 -9.84
N VAL A 3 -7.71 -13.73 -8.86
CA VAL A 3 -8.19 -13.12 -7.62
C VAL A 3 -7.60 -13.91 -6.45
N SER A 4 -6.98 -13.21 -5.51
CA SER A 4 -6.42 -13.84 -4.33
C SER A 4 -7.49 -14.19 -3.30
N ASN A 5 -7.10 -14.98 -2.29
CA ASN A 5 -7.92 -15.14 -1.10
C ASN A 5 -7.97 -13.82 -0.32
N GLU A 6 -8.99 -13.68 0.50
CA GLU A 6 -9.11 -12.52 1.39
C GLU A 6 -8.04 -12.56 2.47
N ILE A 7 -7.39 -11.41 2.68
CA ILE A 7 -6.40 -11.23 3.73
C ILE A 7 -6.96 -10.25 4.75
N VAL A 8 -6.98 -10.65 6.02
CA VAL A 8 -7.42 -9.77 7.11
C VAL A 8 -6.19 -9.26 7.83
N ASP A 9 -6.01 -7.95 7.83
CA ASP A 9 -4.95 -7.29 8.56
C ASP A 9 -5.56 -6.53 9.75
N GLU A 10 -5.51 -7.14 10.91
CA GLU A 10 -6.13 -6.58 12.11
C GLU A 10 -5.39 -5.35 12.63
N GLN A 11 -4.09 -5.28 12.45
CA GLN A 11 -3.31 -4.12 12.87
C GLN A 11 -3.65 -2.89 12.04
N MET A 12 -3.87 -3.08 10.75
CA MET A 12 -4.24 -2.00 9.84
C MET A 12 -5.74 -1.75 9.80
N GLY A 13 -6.55 -2.68 10.34
CA GLY A 13 -7.99 -2.54 10.35
C GLY A 13 -8.63 -2.70 8.98
N VAL A 14 -8.07 -3.55 8.12
CA VAL A 14 -8.53 -3.70 6.74
C VAL A 14 -8.63 -5.16 6.32
N LYS A 15 -9.45 -5.40 5.30
CA LYS A 15 -9.51 -6.63 4.53
C LYS A 15 -9.01 -6.34 3.14
N ILE A 16 -8.21 -7.23 2.59
CA ILE A 16 -7.52 -7.02 1.32
C ILE A 16 -7.77 -8.18 0.39
N ILE A 17 -8.04 -7.89 -0.87
CA ILE A 17 -8.05 -8.85 -1.97
C ILE A 17 -7.20 -8.29 -3.09
N PHE A 18 -6.32 -9.11 -3.65
CA PHE A 18 -5.54 -8.72 -4.83
C PHE A 18 -6.19 -9.27 -6.10
N VAL A 19 -6.29 -8.44 -7.10
CA VAL A 19 -6.79 -8.81 -8.43
C VAL A 19 -5.69 -8.46 -9.43
N LYS A 20 -5.33 -9.44 -10.27
CA LYS A 20 -4.33 -9.24 -11.31
C LYS A 20 -4.99 -9.33 -12.67
N ASP A 21 -4.80 -8.32 -13.50
CA ASP A 21 -5.40 -8.28 -14.83
C ASP A 21 -4.50 -8.94 -15.88
N ASN A 22 -4.96 -8.93 -17.15
CA ASN A 22 -4.23 -9.56 -18.26
C ASN A 22 -2.97 -8.81 -18.66
N HIS A 23 -2.76 -7.60 -18.17
CA HIS A 23 -1.58 -6.79 -18.43
C HIS A 23 -0.58 -6.83 -17.29
N ASN A 24 -0.76 -7.77 -16.38
CA ASN A 24 0.13 -7.98 -15.22
C ASN A 24 0.11 -6.82 -14.20
N VAL A 25 -0.94 -6.04 -14.19
CA VAL A 25 -1.16 -5.01 -13.18
C VAL A 25 -1.93 -5.62 -12.02
N THR A 26 -1.44 -5.41 -10.81
CA THR A 26 -2.10 -5.89 -9.59
C THR A 26 -2.85 -4.75 -8.92
N TYR A 27 -4.11 -4.98 -8.65
CA TYR A 27 -4.97 -4.06 -7.90
C TYR A 27 -5.16 -4.58 -6.50
N GLU A 28 -4.95 -3.74 -5.52
CA GLU A 28 -5.26 -4.07 -4.13
C GLU A 28 -6.61 -3.45 -3.79
N LEU A 29 -7.61 -4.29 -3.57
CA LEU A 29 -8.93 -3.86 -3.15
C LEU A 29 -8.97 -3.89 -1.63
N VAL A 30 -9.26 -2.75 -1.01
CA VAL A 30 -9.19 -2.59 0.43
C VAL A 30 -10.58 -2.24 0.97
N ALA A 31 -11.02 -3.00 1.96
CA ALA A 31 -12.27 -2.76 2.67
C ALA A 31 -12.01 -2.61 4.17
N PRO A 32 -12.88 -1.92 4.89
CA PRO A 32 -12.70 -1.78 6.34
C PRO A 32 -12.94 -3.11 7.04
N ASN A 33 -12.17 -3.37 8.09
CA ASN A 33 -12.38 -4.48 9.01
C ASN A 33 -12.65 -3.87 10.39
N GLY A 34 -13.92 -3.59 10.68
CA GLY A 34 -14.33 -2.92 11.89
C GLY A 34 -14.70 -1.46 11.66
N ASN A 35 -15.14 -0.79 12.72
CA ASN A 35 -15.71 0.55 12.63
C ASN A 35 -14.67 1.68 12.54
N GLU A 36 -13.43 1.40 12.94
CA GLU A 36 -12.36 2.39 12.99
C GLU A 36 -11.23 2.08 12.00
N SER A 37 -11.61 1.76 10.78
CA SER A 37 -10.64 1.50 9.73
C SER A 37 -10.20 2.81 9.06
N PRO A 38 -8.94 2.89 8.59
CA PRO A 38 -8.48 4.05 7.82
C PRO A 38 -9.31 4.33 6.57
N VAL A 39 -9.94 3.29 6.00
CA VAL A 39 -10.73 3.45 4.77
C VAL A 39 -12.19 3.82 5.04
N THR A 40 -12.64 3.80 6.28
CA THR A 40 -14.04 4.12 6.61
C THR A 40 -14.41 5.53 6.18
N GLY A 41 -13.54 6.51 6.42
CA GLY A 41 -13.79 7.89 6.01
C GLY A 41 -13.88 8.06 4.51
N VAL A 42 -13.10 7.29 3.75
CA VAL A 42 -13.15 7.30 2.29
C VAL A 42 -14.49 6.78 1.79
N LEU A 43 -14.97 5.67 2.36
CA LEU A 43 -16.25 5.07 1.98
C LEU A 43 -17.43 5.98 2.31
N LYS A 44 -17.36 6.73 3.40
CA LYS A 44 -18.41 7.67 3.77
C LYS A 44 -18.59 8.80 2.76
N ARG A 45 -17.58 9.07 1.94
CA ARG A 45 -17.67 10.07 0.87
C ARG A 45 -18.45 9.56 -0.35
N GLY A 46 -18.78 8.26 -0.36
CA GLY A 46 -19.67 7.68 -1.35
C GLY A 46 -19.09 7.48 -2.74
N ARG A 47 -17.77 7.44 -2.87
CA ARG A 47 -17.12 7.20 -4.16
C ARG A 47 -15.80 6.45 -4.00
N ASP A 48 -15.49 5.68 -5.02
CA ASP A 48 -14.22 4.97 -5.11
C ASP A 48 -13.13 5.95 -5.54
N TYR A 49 -11.90 5.70 -5.07
CA TYR A 49 -10.77 6.44 -5.59
C TYR A 49 -9.47 5.64 -5.44
N LEU A 50 -8.49 6.01 -6.24
CA LEU A 50 -7.16 5.45 -6.15
C LEU A 50 -6.46 6.04 -4.92
N ASN A 51 -6.10 5.18 -3.97
CA ASN A 51 -5.46 5.62 -2.73
C ASN A 51 -3.95 5.82 -2.92
N HIS A 52 -3.29 4.84 -3.52
CA HIS A 52 -1.84 4.91 -3.69
C HIS A 52 -1.38 4.02 -4.83
N ILE A 53 -0.13 4.24 -5.26
CA ILE A 53 0.59 3.38 -6.19
C ILE A 53 1.76 2.78 -5.43
N ALA A 54 1.93 1.46 -5.54
CA ALA A 54 2.99 0.74 -4.84
C ALA A 54 4.08 0.32 -5.82
N TYR A 55 5.32 0.43 -5.37
CA TYR A 55 6.50 -0.01 -6.13
C TYR A 55 7.30 -0.99 -5.30
N GLU A 56 7.62 -2.14 -5.89
CA GLU A 56 8.56 -3.08 -5.29
C GLU A 56 9.98 -2.58 -5.55
N CYS A 57 10.84 -2.67 -4.53
CA CYS A 57 12.22 -2.20 -4.68
C CYS A 57 13.21 -3.15 -4.00
N ASP A 58 14.31 -3.40 -4.72
CA ASP A 58 15.39 -4.27 -4.24
C ASP A 58 16.25 -3.61 -3.17
N SER A 59 16.41 -2.29 -3.28
CA SER A 59 17.23 -1.48 -2.36
C SER A 59 16.32 -0.53 -1.60
N PHE A 60 15.57 -1.08 -0.67
CA PHE A 60 14.50 -0.39 0.05
C PHE A 60 15.00 0.90 0.73
N ASP A 61 16.10 0.82 1.49
CA ASP A 61 16.63 1.98 2.20
C ASP A 61 17.16 3.06 1.24
N ASP A 62 17.76 2.65 0.13
CA ASP A 62 18.23 3.59 -0.89
C ASP A 62 17.07 4.31 -1.56
N GLU A 63 15.98 3.60 -1.85
CA GLU A 63 14.79 4.22 -2.43
C GLU A 63 14.12 5.20 -1.47
N ILE A 64 14.09 4.88 -0.19
CA ILE A 64 13.59 5.82 0.83
C ILE A 64 14.40 7.12 0.78
N SER A 65 15.72 7.00 0.77
CA SER A 65 16.60 8.17 0.71
C SER A 65 16.40 8.96 -0.58
N ARG A 66 16.25 8.26 -1.71
CA ARG A 66 16.04 8.90 -3.00
C ARG A 66 14.75 9.72 -3.02
N LEU A 67 13.64 9.13 -2.54
CA LEU A 67 12.35 9.83 -2.53
C LEU A 67 12.38 11.03 -1.59
N ARG A 68 13.03 10.92 -0.43
CA ARG A 68 13.15 12.04 0.49
C ARG A 68 13.97 13.17 -0.14
N ASN A 69 15.03 12.84 -0.86
CA ASN A 69 15.85 13.85 -1.55
C ASN A 69 15.09 14.54 -2.67
N GLU A 70 14.10 13.87 -3.26
CA GLU A 70 13.25 14.45 -4.29
C GLU A 70 12.07 15.24 -3.73
N GLY A 71 11.96 15.36 -2.41
CA GLY A 71 10.96 16.18 -1.77
C GLY A 71 9.68 15.46 -1.36
N LEU A 72 9.65 14.14 -1.48
CA LEU A 72 8.51 13.37 -0.97
C LEU A 72 8.59 13.28 0.56
N VAL A 73 7.43 13.32 1.19
CA VAL A 73 7.33 13.35 2.66
C VAL A 73 6.88 11.98 3.17
N PRO A 74 7.69 11.32 4.03
CA PRO A 74 7.25 10.04 4.59
C PRO A 74 6.06 10.25 5.53
N LEU A 75 5.08 9.35 5.42
CA LEU A 75 3.86 9.36 6.23
C LEU A 75 3.97 8.37 7.39
N GLY A 76 5.12 8.34 8.03
CA GLY A 76 5.41 7.45 9.14
C GLY A 76 6.66 6.63 8.88
N LYS A 77 6.86 5.63 9.72
CA LYS A 77 8.03 4.75 9.63
C LYS A 77 7.70 3.51 8.80
N ALA A 78 8.73 2.84 8.31
CA ALA A 78 8.59 1.55 7.66
C ALA A 78 7.97 0.54 8.63
N LYS A 79 7.01 -0.26 8.14
CA LYS A 79 6.31 -1.28 8.93
C LYS A 79 6.22 -2.58 8.14
N LYS A 80 6.14 -3.69 8.85
CA LYS A 80 5.89 -4.98 8.22
C LYS A 80 4.43 -5.07 7.82
N ALA A 81 4.17 -5.52 6.59
CA ALA A 81 2.81 -5.63 6.06
C ALA A 81 2.42 -7.10 5.88
N LYS A 82 1.31 -7.50 6.47
CA LYS A 82 0.80 -8.87 6.39
C LYS A 82 0.46 -9.25 4.95
N ALA A 83 -0.07 -8.32 4.17
CA ALA A 83 -0.43 -8.55 2.77
C ALA A 83 0.76 -8.93 1.91
N PHE A 84 1.98 -8.57 2.32
CA PHE A 84 3.21 -8.85 1.59
C PHE A 84 4.13 -9.79 2.39
N GLU A 85 3.54 -10.70 3.14
CA GLU A 85 4.23 -11.74 3.90
C GLU A 85 5.29 -11.20 4.88
N GLY A 86 4.98 -10.06 5.48
CA GLY A 86 5.86 -9.41 6.46
C GLY A 86 6.95 -8.54 5.87
N ALA A 87 6.96 -8.33 4.55
CA ALA A 87 7.88 -7.38 3.93
C ALA A 87 7.63 -5.98 4.46
N LYS A 88 8.69 -5.19 4.57
CA LYS A 88 8.55 -3.81 5.02
C LYS A 88 7.93 -2.94 3.95
N VAL A 89 7.06 -2.05 4.38
CA VAL A 89 6.46 -1.03 3.51
C VAL A 89 6.61 0.34 4.16
N ILE A 90 6.62 1.37 3.34
CA ILE A 90 6.60 2.75 3.81
C ILE A 90 5.80 3.58 2.81
N PHE A 91 5.03 4.55 3.32
CA PHE A 91 4.21 5.41 2.51
C PHE A 91 4.80 6.82 2.47
N PHE A 92 4.71 7.46 1.30
CA PHE A 92 5.14 8.82 1.08
C PHE A 92 4.02 9.64 0.46
N LEU A 93 3.92 10.90 0.83
CA LEU A 93 3.08 11.85 0.12
C LEU A 93 3.91 12.50 -0.97
N SER A 94 3.46 12.40 -2.22
CA SER A 94 4.12 13.05 -3.35
C SER A 94 3.76 14.53 -3.41
N PRO A 95 4.60 15.37 -4.05
CA PRO A 95 4.25 16.78 -4.27
C PRO A 95 2.98 16.98 -5.10
N LEU A 96 2.56 15.96 -5.84
CA LEU A 96 1.34 16.02 -6.65
C LEU A 96 0.10 15.58 -5.88
N GLY A 97 0.23 15.24 -4.59
CA GLY A 97 -0.90 14.96 -3.71
C GLY A 97 -1.37 13.52 -3.66
N PHE A 98 -0.75 12.61 -4.39
CA PHE A 98 -1.07 11.18 -4.26
C PHE A 98 -0.02 10.46 -3.41
N ILE A 99 -0.39 9.28 -2.92
CA ILE A 99 0.46 8.49 -2.03
C ILE A 99 1.25 7.46 -2.84
N ILE A 100 2.53 7.30 -2.51
CA ILE A 100 3.40 6.25 -3.05
C ILE A 100 3.76 5.32 -1.93
N GLU A 101 3.61 4.02 -2.17
CA GLU A 101 4.06 2.98 -1.24
C GLU A 101 5.30 2.30 -1.80
N LEU A 102 6.34 2.15 -0.99
CA LEU A 102 7.49 1.31 -1.33
C LEU A 102 7.37 0.00 -0.59
N ILE A 103 7.60 -1.09 -1.31
CA ILE A 103 7.55 -2.45 -0.76
C ILE A 103 8.94 -3.06 -0.91
N GLU A 104 9.50 -3.51 0.21
CA GLU A 104 10.79 -4.19 0.21
C GLU A 104 10.67 -5.55 -0.45
N VAL A 105 11.49 -5.80 -1.45
CA VAL A 105 11.60 -7.12 -2.06
C VAL A 105 12.77 -7.85 -1.42
N ASN A 106 12.47 -8.99 -0.85
CA ASN A 106 13.47 -9.81 -0.20
C ASN A 106 14.04 -10.80 -1.21
N THR A 107 15.08 -10.38 -1.91
CA THR A 107 15.73 -11.18 -2.95
C THR A 107 16.84 -12.05 -2.34
N LYS A 108 16.48 -13.18 -1.81
CA LYS A 108 17.49 -14.18 -1.46
C LYS A 108 17.25 -15.47 -2.18
#